data_694e41af89fe719c761a893529fc83e9
#
_entry.id   694e41af89fe719c761a893529fc83e9
#
_cell.length_a   1.000
_cell.length_b   1.000
_cell.length_c   1.000
_cell.angle_alpha   90.00
_cell.angle_beta   90.00
_cell.angle_gamma   90.00
#
_symmetry.space_group_name_H-M   'P 1'
#
loop_
_entity.id
_entity.type
_entity.pdbx_description
1 polymer ?
#
loop_
_entity_poly.entity_id
_entity_poly.type
_entity_poly.pdbx_seq_one_letter_code
_entity_poly.pdbx_strand_id
1 'polypeptide(L)'
;MARSFKESFSGFGRELLDGIRQDHFARLDEAAFEERIVGIEKAVAALYEAEVDEEEIIALLQKYWDLRLSEAKEFLRHEKQYQERESR
;
A
#
# COMPACT_ATOMS: atom_id res chain seq x y z
N MET A 1 13.84 3.49 -9.95
CA MET A 1 12.88 4.35 -10.63
C MET A 1 11.63 4.55 -9.81
N ALA A 2 11.14 5.76 -9.75
CA ALA A 2 9.93 6.02 -8.96
C ALA A 2 8.71 5.43 -9.67
N ARG A 3 7.88 4.81 -8.88
CA ARG A 3 6.62 4.25 -9.31
C ARG A 3 5.60 5.36 -9.51
N SER A 4 4.89 5.38 -10.62
CA SER A 4 3.84 6.36 -10.82
C SER A 4 2.59 5.97 -10.02
N PHE A 5 1.75 6.95 -9.70
CA PHE A 5 0.49 6.69 -9.02
C PHE A 5 -0.36 5.67 -9.81
N LYS A 6 -0.40 5.83 -11.12
CA LYS A 6 -1.15 4.93 -11.99
C LYS A 6 -0.69 3.49 -11.90
N GLU A 7 0.62 3.27 -11.88
CA GLU A 7 1.20 1.94 -11.72
C GLU A 7 0.90 1.36 -10.36
N SER A 8 0.99 2.18 -9.30
CA SER A 8 0.71 1.74 -7.95
C SER A 8 -0.71 1.23 -7.81
N PHE A 9 -1.65 1.86 -8.49
CA PHE A 9 -3.06 1.52 -8.37
C PHE A 9 -3.53 0.44 -9.34
N SER A 10 -2.74 0.09 -10.34
CA SER A 10 -3.17 -0.87 -11.36
C SER A 10 -3.46 -2.26 -10.82
N GLY A 11 -2.86 -2.62 -9.70
CA GLY A 11 -3.05 -3.93 -9.08
C GLY A 11 -4.12 -4.00 -8.02
N PHE A 12 -4.76 -2.87 -7.68
CA PHE A 12 -5.78 -2.81 -6.63
C PHE A 12 -7.18 -2.80 -7.21
N GLY A 13 -8.10 -3.46 -6.53
CA GLY A 13 -9.50 -3.37 -6.89
C GLY A 13 -10.08 -2.04 -6.43
N ARG A 14 -11.06 -1.56 -7.18
CA ARG A 14 -11.75 -0.31 -6.84
C ARG A 14 -12.41 -0.39 -5.46
N GLU A 15 -12.97 -1.54 -5.11
CA GLU A 15 -13.62 -1.74 -3.83
C GLU A 15 -12.66 -1.56 -2.67
N LEU A 16 -11.43 -2.06 -2.80
CA LEU A 16 -10.41 -1.90 -1.76
C LEU A 16 -10.08 -0.43 -1.55
N LEU A 17 -9.85 0.30 -2.65
CA LEU A 17 -9.51 1.72 -2.58
C LEU A 17 -10.66 2.55 -2.02
N ASP A 18 -11.89 2.26 -2.44
CA ASP A 18 -13.07 2.95 -1.92
C ASP A 18 -13.24 2.69 -0.43
N GLY A 19 -13.02 1.45 0.01
CA GLY A 19 -13.09 1.10 1.43
C GLY A 19 -12.05 1.84 2.27
N ILE A 20 -10.82 1.89 1.79
CA ILE A 20 -9.75 2.62 2.47
C ILE A 20 -10.11 4.09 2.58
N ARG A 21 -10.60 4.67 1.49
CA ARG A 21 -10.97 6.08 1.47
C ARG A 21 -12.08 6.39 2.47
N GLN A 22 -13.14 5.58 2.49
CA GLN A 22 -14.26 5.80 3.37
C GLN A 22 -13.91 5.60 4.84
N ASP A 23 -13.13 4.57 5.14
CA ASP A 23 -12.84 4.20 6.52
C ASP A 23 -11.77 5.07 7.17
N HIS A 24 -10.77 5.49 6.39
CA HIS A 24 -9.58 6.12 6.96
C HIS A 24 -9.34 7.54 6.47
N PHE A 25 -9.71 7.85 5.23
CA PHE A 25 -9.32 9.10 4.59
C PHE A 25 -10.48 9.86 3.97
N ALA A 26 -11.68 9.69 4.53
CA ALA A 26 -12.89 10.31 3.97
C ALA A 26 -12.83 11.83 3.90
N ARG A 27 -12.01 12.44 4.76
CA ARG A 27 -11.89 13.91 4.82
C ARG A 27 -10.80 14.47 3.92
N LEU A 28 -10.02 13.61 3.29
CA LEU A 28 -8.95 14.05 2.42
C LEU A 28 -9.49 14.32 1.01
N ASP A 29 -8.95 15.34 0.37
CA ASP A 29 -9.24 15.56 -1.04
C ASP A 29 -8.50 14.52 -1.89
N GLU A 30 -8.74 14.53 -3.19
CA GLU A 30 -8.17 13.55 -4.11
C GLU A 30 -6.65 13.51 -4.06
N ALA A 31 -6.00 14.68 -4.11
CA ALA A 31 -4.55 14.76 -4.13
C ALA A 31 -3.94 14.25 -2.81
N ALA A 32 -4.54 14.61 -1.68
CA ALA A 32 -4.06 14.16 -0.38
C ALA A 32 -4.26 12.66 -0.20
N PHE A 33 -5.37 12.13 -0.71
CA PHE A 33 -5.62 10.69 -0.68
C PHE A 33 -4.57 9.94 -1.51
N GLU A 34 -4.28 10.43 -2.72
CA GLU A 34 -3.27 9.83 -3.58
C GLU A 34 -1.90 9.82 -2.93
N GLU A 35 -1.50 10.93 -2.32
CA GLU A 35 -0.24 11.02 -1.60
C GLU A 35 -0.17 10.02 -0.45
N ARG A 36 -1.27 9.85 0.25
CA ARG A 36 -1.34 8.91 1.38
C ARG A 36 -1.12 7.48 0.90
N ILE A 37 -1.78 7.10 -0.18
CA ILE A 37 -1.64 5.75 -0.74
C ILE A 37 -0.21 5.52 -1.24
N VAL A 38 0.35 6.49 -1.95
CA VAL A 38 1.74 6.38 -2.42
C VAL A 38 2.69 6.26 -1.22
N GLY A 39 2.44 6.98 -0.14
CA GLY A 39 3.24 6.87 1.08
C GLY A 39 3.21 5.48 1.68
N ILE A 40 2.02 4.86 1.76
CA ILE A 40 1.89 3.48 2.24
C ILE A 40 2.66 2.52 1.32
N GLU A 41 2.51 2.70 0.02
CA GLU A 41 3.23 1.88 -0.96
C GLU A 41 4.73 1.95 -0.76
N LYS A 42 5.26 3.15 -0.58
CA LYS A 42 6.69 3.35 -0.36
C LYS A 42 7.16 2.71 0.94
N ALA A 43 6.34 2.80 1.99
CA ALA A 43 6.66 2.18 3.27
C ALA A 43 6.74 0.66 3.13
N VAL A 44 5.76 0.06 2.45
CA VAL A 44 5.76 -1.39 2.22
C VAL A 44 6.97 -1.80 1.40
N ALA A 45 7.27 -1.05 0.34
CA ALA A 45 8.42 -1.36 -0.51
C ALA A 45 9.73 -1.32 0.28
N ALA A 46 9.91 -0.30 1.11
CA ALA A 46 11.11 -0.18 1.91
C ALA A 46 11.26 -1.33 2.91
N LEU A 47 10.18 -1.67 3.59
CA LEU A 47 10.21 -2.77 4.55
C LEU A 47 10.45 -4.11 3.87
N TYR A 48 9.82 -4.31 2.73
CA TYR A 48 9.98 -5.55 1.98
C TYR A 48 11.43 -5.70 1.44
N GLU A 49 11.97 -4.62 0.91
CA GLU A 49 13.36 -4.63 0.41
C GLU A 49 14.36 -4.83 1.54
N ALA A 50 14.05 -4.34 2.73
CA ALA A 50 14.90 -4.55 3.91
C ALA A 50 14.75 -5.95 4.50
N GLU A 51 13.96 -6.81 3.86
CA GLU A 51 13.73 -8.18 4.27
C GLU A 51 13.12 -8.31 5.66
N VAL A 52 12.30 -7.33 6.03
CA VAL A 52 11.51 -7.41 7.26
C VAL A 52 10.47 -8.53 7.08
N ASP A 53 10.26 -9.30 8.13
CA ASP A 53 9.31 -10.38 8.12
C ASP A 53 7.91 -9.88 7.72
N GLU A 54 7.22 -10.63 6.87
CA GLU A 54 5.92 -10.22 6.32
C GLU A 54 4.88 -9.96 7.40
N GLU A 55 4.86 -10.78 8.44
CA GLU A 55 3.95 -10.58 9.56
C GLU A 55 4.23 -9.26 10.27
N GLU A 56 5.50 -8.91 10.40
CA GLU A 56 5.88 -7.65 11.02
C GLU A 56 5.52 -6.46 10.13
N ILE A 57 5.71 -6.59 8.81
CA ILE A 57 5.29 -5.54 7.87
C ILE A 57 3.80 -5.26 8.04
N ILE A 58 2.98 -6.30 8.09
CA ILE A 58 1.54 -6.17 8.25
C ILE A 58 1.22 -5.47 9.57
N ALA A 59 1.86 -5.88 10.66
CA ALA A 59 1.64 -5.28 11.97
C ALA A 59 2.00 -3.79 11.99
N LEU A 60 3.11 -3.44 11.35
CA LEU A 60 3.56 -2.05 11.27
C LEU A 60 2.61 -1.19 10.45
N LEU A 61 2.09 -1.73 9.36
CA LEU A 61 1.10 -1.02 8.54
C LEU A 61 -0.18 -0.74 9.34
N GLN A 62 -0.62 -1.72 10.13
CA GLN A 62 -1.81 -1.53 10.98
C GLN A 62 -1.54 -0.49 12.06
N LYS A 63 -0.36 -0.51 12.64
CA LYS A 63 -0.01 0.39 13.74
C LYS A 63 0.17 1.84 13.30
N TYR A 64 0.92 2.06 12.24
CA TYR A 64 1.31 3.41 11.84
C TYR A 64 0.42 4.03 10.76
N TRP A 65 -0.25 3.20 9.98
CA TRP A 65 -1.11 3.68 8.90
C TRP A 65 -2.58 3.41 9.16
N ASP A 66 -2.88 2.82 10.32
CA ASP A 66 -4.24 2.55 10.76
C ASP A 66 -5.04 1.70 9.76
N LEU A 67 -4.38 0.76 9.13
CA LEU A 67 -5.00 -0.11 8.15
C LEU A 67 -5.64 -1.33 8.83
N ARG A 68 -6.69 -1.84 8.20
CA ARG A 68 -7.25 -3.12 8.59
C ARG A 68 -6.32 -4.23 8.14
N LEU A 69 -6.43 -5.40 8.77
CA LEU A 69 -5.60 -6.54 8.41
C LEU A 69 -5.70 -6.87 6.92
N SER A 70 -6.92 -6.90 6.37
CA SER A 70 -7.13 -7.21 4.96
C SER A 70 -6.46 -6.19 4.04
N GLU A 71 -6.51 -4.92 4.43
CA GLU A 71 -5.90 -3.84 3.66
C GLU A 71 -4.37 -3.94 3.68
N ALA A 72 -3.80 -4.19 4.85
CA ALA A 72 -2.36 -4.36 4.99
C ALA A 72 -1.86 -5.53 4.16
N LYS A 73 -2.58 -6.65 4.18
CA LYS A 73 -2.24 -7.83 3.39
C LYS A 73 -2.28 -7.54 1.89
N GLU A 74 -3.26 -6.75 1.44
CA GLU A 74 -3.37 -6.40 0.02
C GLU A 74 -2.21 -5.52 -0.44
N PHE A 75 -1.81 -4.55 0.39
CA PHE A 75 -0.65 -3.73 0.04
C PHE A 75 0.62 -4.57 -0.07
N LEU A 76 0.81 -5.49 0.87
CA LEU A 76 1.99 -6.36 0.83
C LEU A 76 1.95 -7.28 -0.39
N ARG A 77 0.80 -7.87 -0.69
CA ARG A 77 0.63 -8.74 -1.84
C ARG A 77 0.95 -7.99 -3.14
N HIS A 78 0.46 -6.77 -3.25
CA HIS A 78 0.70 -5.93 -4.42
C HIS A 78 2.20 -5.65 -4.59
N GLU A 79 2.88 -5.34 -3.50
CA GLU A 79 4.31 -5.05 -3.55
C GLU A 79 5.13 -6.29 -3.95
N LYS A 80 4.77 -7.44 -3.43
CA LYS A 80 5.44 -8.69 -3.79
C LYS A 80 5.33 -8.96 -5.29
N GLN A 81 4.14 -8.78 -5.84
CA GLN A 81 3.92 -8.96 -7.27
C GLN A 81 4.70 -7.95 -8.11
N TYR A 82 4.74 -6.72 -7.64
CA TYR A 82 5.48 -5.67 -8.33
C TYR A 82 6.97 -5.98 -8.37
N GLN A 83 7.54 -6.39 -7.25
CA GLN A 83 8.98 -6.70 -7.20
C GLN A 83 9.33 -7.95 -7.99
N GLU A 84 8.45 -8.92 -8.04
CA GLU A 84 8.66 -10.12 -8.87
C GLU A 84 8.74 -9.73 -10.35
N ARG A 85 7.87 -8.81 -10.79
CA ARG A 85 7.90 -8.35 -12.18
C ARG A 85 9.17 -7.56 -12.49
N GLU A 86 9.62 -6.72 -11.55
CA GLU A 86 10.82 -5.90 -11.73
C GLU A 86 12.09 -6.74 -11.75
N SER A 87 12.11 -7.87 -11.09
CA SER A 87 13.31 -8.71 -11.02
C SER A 87 13.49 -9.67 -12.20
N ARG A 88 12.59 -9.64 -13.16
CA ARG A 88 12.68 -10.48 -14.36
C ARG A 88 13.38 -9.80 -15.51
#